data_fb4247c65b8677aa629307600853b910
#
_entry.id   fb4247c65b8677aa629307600853b910
#
_cell.length_a   1.000
_cell.length_b   1.000
_cell.length_c   1.000
_cell.angle_alpha   90.00
_cell.angle_beta   90.00
_cell.angle_gamma   90.00
#
_symmetry.space_group_name_H-M   'P 1'
#
loop_
_entity.id
_entity.type
_entity.pdbx_description
1 polymer ?
#
loop_
_entity_poly.entity_id
_entity_poly.type
_entity_poly.pdbx_seq_one_letter_code
_entity_poly.pdbx_strand_id
1 'polypeptide(L)'
;MKKKNSDFDSSDYTLLEELIAKCEQENIQLIFTIAPEFYKGQDYMLNREEVINRYHATLQKHHLPLLDYSTDSISFDQKYFYNTTHMNYKGADAFTKELAKDLKKYIK
;
A
#
# COMPACT_ATOMS: atom_id res chain seq x y z
N MET A 1 8.47 16.73 12.11
CA MET A 1 8.86 16.20 10.80
C MET A 1 8.38 17.15 9.71
N LYS A 2 9.23 17.47 8.76
CA LYS A 2 8.86 18.37 7.66
C LYS A 2 8.04 17.63 6.60
N LYS A 3 7.02 18.31 6.06
CA LYS A 3 6.29 17.82 4.89
C LYS A 3 7.17 17.89 3.66
N LYS A 4 7.15 16.86 2.84
CA LYS A 4 7.93 16.80 1.60
C LYS A 4 7.21 15.98 0.54
N ASN A 5 7.61 16.18 -0.72
CA ASN A 5 7.16 15.33 -1.82
C ASN A 5 7.95 14.03 -1.85
N SER A 6 7.32 12.99 -2.38
CA SER A 6 8.01 11.74 -2.66
C SER A 6 8.97 11.93 -3.84
N ASP A 7 10.12 11.26 -3.78
CA ASP A 7 11.11 11.24 -4.87
C ASP A 7 10.77 10.24 -5.98
N PHE A 8 9.55 9.79 -6.03
CA PHE A 8 9.09 8.80 -6.99
C PHE A 8 9.11 9.36 -8.42
N ASP A 9 9.89 8.77 -9.31
CA ASP A 9 10.02 9.25 -10.68
C ASP A 9 9.49 8.22 -11.70
N SER A 10 9.59 8.55 -13.00
CA SER A 10 9.06 7.70 -14.08
C SER A 10 9.76 6.35 -14.19
N SER A 11 11.02 6.23 -13.76
CA SER A 11 11.74 4.96 -13.81
C SER A 11 11.16 3.94 -12.83
N ASP A 12 10.61 4.41 -11.71
CA ASP A 12 9.97 3.54 -10.72
C ASP A 12 8.70 2.91 -11.30
N TYR A 13 7.94 3.66 -12.09
CA TYR A 13 6.75 3.13 -12.76
C TYR A 13 7.12 2.15 -13.86
N THR A 14 8.25 2.37 -14.56
CA THR A 14 8.75 1.43 -15.55
C THR A 14 9.12 0.10 -14.91
N LEU A 15 9.78 0.13 -13.75
CA LEU A 15 10.11 -1.08 -13.00
C LEU A 15 8.86 -1.82 -12.54
N LEU A 16 7.83 -1.09 -12.11
CA LEU A 16 6.55 -1.68 -11.72
C LEU A 16 5.91 -2.40 -12.92
N GLU A 17 5.89 -1.76 -14.09
CA GLU A 17 5.34 -2.36 -15.30
C GLU A 17 6.11 -3.64 -15.69
N GLU A 18 7.44 -3.62 -15.56
CA GLU A 18 8.27 -4.79 -15.84
C GLU A 18 7.98 -5.93 -14.87
N LEU A 19 7.78 -5.63 -13.59
CA LEU A 19 7.41 -6.64 -12.59
C LEU A 19 6.06 -7.26 -12.93
N ILE A 20 5.09 -6.43 -13.28
CA ILE A 20 3.74 -6.91 -13.64
C ILE A 20 3.83 -7.85 -14.86
N ALA A 21 4.57 -7.44 -15.89
CA ALA A 21 4.74 -8.23 -17.10
C ALA A 21 5.39 -9.58 -16.80
N LYS A 22 6.40 -9.58 -15.95
CA LYS A 22 7.10 -10.81 -15.56
C LYS A 22 6.17 -11.78 -14.84
N CYS A 23 5.38 -11.26 -13.91
CA CYS A 23 4.44 -12.09 -13.15
C CYS A 23 3.33 -12.65 -14.06
N GLU A 24 2.83 -11.84 -14.98
CA GLU A 24 1.85 -12.32 -15.96
C GLU A 24 2.41 -13.44 -16.81
N GLN A 25 3.66 -13.28 -17.26
CA GLN A 25 4.34 -14.28 -18.09
C GLN A 25 4.51 -15.60 -17.34
N GLU A 26 4.74 -15.55 -16.04
CA GLU A 26 4.97 -16.75 -15.22
C GLU A 26 3.73 -17.22 -14.46
N ASN A 27 2.57 -16.67 -14.76
CA ASN A 27 1.29 -17.00 -14.10
C ASN A 27 1.34 -16.79 -12.57
N ILE A 28 2.04 -15.75 -12.12
CA ILE A 28 2.06 -15.38 -10.71
C ILE A 28 0.96 -14.37 -10.46
N GLN A 29 0.09 -14.66 -9.51
CA GLN A 29 -0.97 -13.74 -9.11
C GLN A 29 -0.38 -12.63 -8.23
N LEU A 30 -0.58 -11.37 -8.63
CA LEU A 30 -0.13 -10.20 -7.88
C LEU A 30 -1.30 -9.53 -7.18
N ILE A 31 -1.09 -9.17 -5.92
CA ILE A 31 -2.01 -8.37 -5.13
C ILE A 31 -1.17 -7.29 -4.46
N PHE A 32 -1.55 -6.03 -4.66
CA PHE A 32 -0.83 -4.90 -4.09
C PHE A 32 -1.56 -4.40 -2.85
N THR A 33 -0.79 -4.03 -1.84
CA THR A 33 -1.36 -3.49 -0.60
C THR A 33 -0.66 -2.20 -0.21
N ILE A 34 -1.43 -1.29 0.39
CA ILE A 34 -0.88 -0.16 1.14
C ILE A 34 -1.16 -0.47 2.60
N ALA A 35 -0.10 -0.70 3.37
CA ALA A 35 -0.22 -1.05 4.78
C ALA A 35 -0.78 0.13 5.59
N PRO A 36 -1.39 -0.13 6.76
CA PRO A 36 -1.83 0.96 7.62
C PRO A 36 -0.68 1.88 8.02
N GLU A 37 -0.92 3.18 7.95
CA GLU A 37 -0.04 4.22 8.44
C GLU A 37 -0.87 5.09 9.38
N PHE A 38 -0.27 5.56 10.49
CA PHE A 38 -1.00 6.42 11.41
C PHE A 38 -1.49 7.66 10.65
N TYR A 39 -2.79 7.97 10.78
CA TYR A 39 -3.42 8.99 9.94
C TYR A 39 -2.71 10.35 10.00
N LYS A 40 -2.17 10.72 11.18
CA LYS A 40 -1.43 11.97 11.33
C LYS A 40 -0.12 11.97 10.55
N GLY A 41 0.49 10.79 10.34
CA GLY A 41 1.71 10.66 9.56
C GLY A 41 1.47 10.76 8.05
N GLN A 42 0.27 10.43 7.61
CA GLN A 42 -0.05 10.47 6.18
C GLN A 42 0.03 11.88 5.60
N ASP A 43 -0.19 12.89 6.42
CA ASP A 43 -0.17 14.30 5.97
C ASP A 43 1.24 14.83 5.70
N TYR A 44 2.30 14.08 6.05
CA TYR A 44 3.67 14.56 5.87
C TYR A 44 4.18 14.42 4.44
N MET A 45 3.55 13.61 3.62
CA MET A 45 3.87 13.53 2.19
C MET A 45 2.92 14.43 1.41
N LEU A 46 3.43 15.54 0.86
CA LEU A 46 2.61 16.55 0.18
C LEU A 46 1.92 16.02 -1.08
N ASN A 47 2.58 15.12 -1.81
CA ASN A 47 2.05 14.56 -3.05
C ASN A 47 1.54 13.12 -2.88
N ARG A 48 1.15 12.74 -1.67
CA ARG A 48 0.72 11.37 -1.37
C ARG A 48 -0.45 10.92 -2.24
N GLU A 49 -1.46 11.76 -2.35
CA GLU A 49 -2.66 11.44 -3.15
C GLU A 49 -2.31 11.23 -4.62
N GLU A 50 -1.45 12.09 -5.17
CA GLU A 50 -0.99 11.97 -6.56
C GLU A 50 -0.26 10.65 -6.79
N VAL A 51 0.65 10.27 -5.89
CA VAL A 51 1.41 9.03 -5.98
C VAL A 51 0.48 7.82 -5.92
N ILE A 52 -0.44 7.81 -4.96
CA ILE A 52 -1.39 6.70 -4.79
C ILE A 52 -2.30 6.59 -6.02
N ASN A 53 -2.77 7.71 -6.55
CA ASN A 53 -3.63 7.72 -7.73
C ASN A 53 -2.91 7.16 -8.95
N ARG A 54 -1.62 7.43 -9.11
CA ARG A 54 -0.83 6.88 -10.21
C ARG A 54 -0.66 5.36 -10.08
N TYR A 55 -0.39 4.87 -8.87
CA TYR A 55 -0.36 3.42 -8.61
C TYR A 55 -1.71 2.79 -8.95
N HIS A 56 -2.78 3.41 -8.49
CA HIS A 56 -4.14 2.92 -8.75
C HIS A 56 -4.40 2.80 -10.24
N ALA A 57 -4.09 3.85 -11.00
CA ALA A 57 -4.29 3.86 -12.44
C ALA A 57 -3.48 2.76 -13.14
N THR A 58 -2.22 2.59 -12.74
CA THR A 58 -1.36 1.56 -13.32
C THR A 58 -1.90 0.16 -13.05
N LEU A 59 -2.29 -0.10 -11.80
CA LEU A 59 -2.81 -1.42 -11.42
C LEU A 59 -4.17 -1.71 -12.05
N GLN A 60 -5.02 -0.70 -12.17
CA GLN A 60 -6.32 -0.83 -12.80
C GLN A 60 -6.19 -1.18 -14.29
N LYS A 61 -5.21 -0.60 -14.95
CA LYS A 61 -4.92 -0.91 -16.37
C LYS A 61 -4.62 -2.40 -16.56
N HIS A 62 -4.01 -3.04 -15.59
CA HIS A 62 -3.66 -4.46 -15.63
C HIS A 62 -4.67 -5.35 -14.89
N HIS A 63 -5.79 -4.80 -14.45
CA HIS A 63 -6.84 -5.52 -13.70
C HIS A 63 -6.31 -6.14 -12.40
N LEU A 64 -5.36 -5.47 -11.73
CA LEU A 64 -4.76 -5.94 -10.48
C LEU A 64 -5.38 -5.23 -9.29
N PRO A 65 -5.66 -5.97 -8.19
CA PRO A 65 -6.25 -5.34 -7.02
C PRO A 65 -5.23 -4.53 -6.23
N LEU A 66 -5.70 -3.42 -5.66
CA LEU A 66 -4.96 -2.63 -4.69
C LEU A 66 -5.79 -2.58 -3.41
N LEU A 67 -5.27 -3.19 -2.35
CA LEU A 67 -5.89 -3.18 -1.04
C LEU A 67 -5.27 -2.06 -0.22
N ASP A 68 -6.00 -0.97 -0.08
CA ASP A 68 -5.52 0.23 0.62
C ASP A 68 -6.05 0.24 2.06
N TYR A 69 -5.15 0.05 3.03
CA TYR A 69 -5.48 0.05 4.46
C TYR A 69 -5.18 1.38 5.13
N SER A 70 -4.86 2.43 4.37
CA SER A 70 -4.51 3.73 4.95
C SER A 70 -5.69 4.42 5.62
N THR A 71 -6.92 4.05 5.27
CA THR A 71 -8.14 4.56 5.92
C THR A 71 -8.82 3.52 6.81
N ASP A 72 -8.18 2.39 7.01
CA ASP A 72 -8.67 1.34 7.90
C ASP A 72 -8.65 1.80 9.36
N SER A 73 -9.49 1.18 10.22
CA SER A 73 -9.58 1.54 11.62
C SER A 73 -8.23 1.48 12.34
N ILE A 74 -7.35 0.56 11.95
CA ILE A 74 -5.99 0.46 12.51
C ILE A 74 -5.24 1.78 12.34
N SER A 75 -5.39 2.44 11.21
CA SER A 75 -4.67 3.68 10.90
C SER A 75 -5.07 4.87 11.79
N PHE A 76 -6.18 4.78 12.48
CA PHE A 76 -6.69 5.87 13.31
C PHE A 76 -6.43 5.68 14.80
N ASP A 77 -5.77 4.59 15.21
CA ASP A 77 -5.55 4.29 16.61
C ASP A 77 -4.06 4.22 16.93
N GLN A 78 -3.60 5.17 17.75
CA GLN A 78 -2.19 5.31 18.10
C GLN A 78 -1.62 4.05 18.77
N LYS A 79 -2.45 3.24 19.43
CA LYS A 79 -1.98 2.03 20.12
C LYS A 79 -1.33 1.00 19.19
N TYR A 80 -1.57 1.09 17.89
CA TYR A 80 -1.03 0.17 16.90
C TYR A 80 0.30 0.62 16.29
N PHE A 81 0.80 1.79 16.73
CA PHE A 81 2.00 2.39 16.14
C PHE A 81 3.00 2.77 17.21
N TYR A 82 4.29 2.58 16.92
CA TYR A 82 5.32 3.14 17.79
C TYR A 82 5.91 4.44 17.24
N ASN A 83 5.63 4.79 15.99
CA ASN A 83 5.87 6.13 15.45
C ASN A 83 4.82 6.42 14.35
N THR A 84 4.96 7.55 13.63
CA THR A 84 3.95 7.99 12.67
C THR A 84 3.84 7.12 11.42
N THR A 85 4.84 6.28 11.15
CA THR A 85 4.87 5.50 9.91
C THR A 85 4.99 4.00 10.11
N HIS A 86 5.30 3.55 11.33
CA HIS A 86 5.56 2.13 11.57
C HIS A 86 4.64 1.55 12.63
N MET A 87 3.99 0.46 12.28
CA MET A 87 3.18 -0.29 13.23
C MET A 87 4.08 -0.94 14.28
N ASN A 88 3.57 -1.04 15.51
CA ASN A 88 4.17 -1.87 16.53
C ASN A 88 3.66 -3.33 16.38
N TYR A 89 4.05 -4.21 17.31
CA TYR A 89 3.66 -5.62 17.18
C TYR A 89 2.14 -5.83 17.28
N LYS A 90 1.42 -4.99 18.00
CA LYS A 90 -0.05 -5.06 18.08
C LYS A 90 -0.69 -4.69 16.75
N GLY A 91 -0.17 -3.63 16.12
CA GLY A 91 -0.64 -3.21 14.80
C GLY A 91 -0.33 -4.26 13.75
N ALA A 92 0.89 -4.80 13.74
CA ALA A 92 1.27 -5.84 12.80
C ALA A 92 0.39 -7.08 12.94
N ASP A 93 0.11 -7.50 14.19
CA ASP A 93 -0.76 -8.65 14.44
C ASP A 93 -2.19 -8.40 13.92
N ALA A 94 -2.76 -7.25 14.25
CA ALA A 94 -4.12 -6.89 13.81
C ALA A 94 -4.20 -6.80 12.28
N PHE A 95 -3.22 -6.17 11.66
CA PHE A 95 -3.18 -6.03 10.20
C PHE A 95 -3.01 -7.38 9.51
N THR A 96 -2.12 -8.22 10.02
CA THR A 96 -1.88 -9.54 9.42
C THR A 96 -3.14 -10.38 9.41
N LYS A 97 -3.92 -10.35 10.48
CA LYS A 97 -5.19 -11.08 10.56
C LYS A 97 -6.21 -10.55 9.56
N GLU A 98 -6.31 -9.24 9.45
CA GLU A 98 -7.23 -8.61 8.52
C GLU A 98 -6.82 -8.87 7.08
N LEU A 99 -5.54 -8.73 6.77
CA LEU A 99 -5.00 -8.98 5.44
C LEU A 99 -5.24 -10.44 5.03
N ALA A 100 -4.97 -11.39 5.93
CA ALA A 100 -5.18 -12.80 5.64
C ALA A 100 -6.64 -13.10 5.29
N LYS A 101 -7.57 -12.47 6.01
CA LYS A 101 -9.00 -12.60 5.74
C LYS A 101 -9.35 -12.05 4.35
N ASP A 102 -8.81 -10.88 4.01
CA ASP A 102 -9.11 -10.24 2.73
C ASP A 102 -8.46 -10.99 1.57
N LEU A 103 -7.26 -11.52 1.76
CA LEU A 103 -6.56 -12.27 0.70
C LEU A 103 -7.30 -13.53 0.28
N LYS A 104 -8.08 -14.14 1.17
CA LYS A 104 -8.87 -15.33 0.84
C LYS A 104 -9.83 -15.09 -0.33
N LYS A 105 -10.26 -13.85 -0.53
CA LYS A 105 -11.16 -13.49 -1.63
C LYS A 105 -10.48 -13.58 -3.00
N TYR A 106 -9.16 -13.56 -3.03
CA TYR A 106 -8.37 -13.54 -4.27
C TYR A 106 -7.64 -14.86 -4.55
N ILE A 107 -7.49 -15.70 -3.54
CA ILE A 107 -6.81 -16.98 -3.70
C ILE A 107 -7.78 -17.96 -4.34
N LYS A 108 -7.35 -18.55 -5.42
CA LYS A 108 -8.15 -19.53 -6.18
C LYS A 108 -7.84 -20.96 -5.75
#